data_ab77fd7463532bba512576119851f162
#
_entry.id   ab77fd7463532bba512576119851f162
#
_cell.length_a   1.000
_cell.length_b   1.000
_cell.length_c   1.000
_cell.angle_alpha   90.00
_cell.angle_beta   90.00
_cell.angle_gamma   90.00
#
_symmetry.space_group_name_H-M   'P 1'
#
loop_
_entity.id
_entity.type
_entity.pdbx_description
1 polymer ?
#
loop_
_entity_poly.entity_id
_entity_poly.type
_entity_poly.pdbx_seq_one_letter_code
_entity_poly.pdbx_strand_id
1 'polypeptide(L)'
;MLFIDEIHALPRPVMETLYEVMEGQTLSLQIAEGVRARMITLQLPPITIVGATTEPQLLPPALVSRFPLEETVELYSEEELAQIVTLAATRFDKTISEEGARIIARASRGTPRIAKALLARARDVARACHLTEADARATLEAASLDARGLGPNHRRALDYLRGRALGSARLAGLLGLTPKAFRTLLEPDLLRMRLVVPTAQGLVAGKCCNT
;
A
#
# COMPACT_ATOMS: atom_id res chain seq x y z
N MET A 1 17.79 -14.12 9.93
CA MET A 1 17.08 -12.86 9.67
C MET A 1 15.62 -13.06 10.04
N LEU A 2 15.04 -12.14 10.80
CA LEU A 2 13.60 -12.09 11.13
C LEU A 2 13.00 -10.85 10.46
N PHE A 3 12.00 -11.05 9.60
CA PHE A 3 11.22 -9.97 8.99
C PHE A 3 9.85 -9.89 9.65
N ILE A 4 9.46 -8.70 10.08
CA ILE A 4 8.17 -8.44 10.73
C ILE A 4 7.42 -7.39 9.92
N ASP A 5 6.38 -7.84 9.22
CA ASP A 5 5.49 -6.95 8.47
C ASP A 5 4.46 -6.32 9.41
N GLU A 6 4.10 -5.06 9.15
CA GLU A 6 3.19 -4.25 9.97
C GLU A 6 3.56 -4.28 11.48
N ILE A 7 4.84 -4.05 11.76
CA ILE A 7 5.40 -4.15 13.14
C ILE A 7 4.65 -3.27 14.16
N HIS A 8 3.96 -2.20 13.71
CA HIS A 8 3.13 -1.36 14.57
C HIS A 8 1.91 -2.12 15.16
N ALA A 9 1.48 -3.20 14.51
CA ALA A 9 0.33 -4.00 14.94
C ALA A 9 0.69 -5.11 15.94
N LEU A 10 1.96 -5.21 16.34
CA LEU A 10 2.38 -6.22 17.32
C LEU A 10 1.68 -5.99 18.67
N PRO A 11 1.16 -7.06 19.30
CA PRO A 11 0.67 -6.99 20.67
C PRO A 11 1.79 -6.58 21.64
N ARG A 12 1.45 -5.78 22.65
CA ARG A 12 2.42 -5.27 23.62
C ARG A 12 3.33 -6.35 24.25
N PRO A 13 2.82 -7.52 24.67
CA PRO A 13 3.69 -8.56 25.22
C PRO A 13 4.73 -9.08 24.21
N VAL A 14 4.35 -9.19 22.93
CA VAL A 14 5.27 -9.62 21.86
C VAL A 14 6.33 -8.55 21.62
N MET A 15 5.94 -7.28 21.68
CA MET A 15 6.87 -6.16 21.54
C MET A 15 7.88 -6.11 22.68
N GLU A 16 7.45 -6.37 23.92
CA GLU A 16 8.34 -6.46 25.07
C GLU A 16 9.35 -7.60 24.92
N THR A 17 8.91 -8.76 24.44
CA THR A 17 9.81 -9.88 24.10
C THR A 17 10.80 -9.51 22.99
N LEU A 18 10.36 -8.74 22.00
CA LEU A 18 11.23 -8.26 20.91
C LEU A 18 12.34 -7.35 21.45
N TYR A 19 12.04 -6.51 22.45
CA TYR A 19 13.07 -5.68 23.10
C TYR A 19 14.17 -6.52 23.75
N GLU A 20 13.82 -7.58 24.49
CA GLU A 20 14.79 -8.50 25.09
C GLU A 20 15.70 -9.13 24.02
N VAL A 21 15.10 -9.55 22.91
CA VAL A 21 15.86 -10.14 21.80
C VAL A 21 16.81 -9.12 21.16
N MET A 22 16.37 -7.87 20.99
CA MET A 22 17.20 -6.82 20.38
C MET A 22 18.35 -6.37 21.28
N GLU A 23 18.16 -6.33 22.61
CA GLU A 23 19.16 -5.87 23.56
C GLU A 23 20.13 -6.97 24.01
N GLY A 24 19.59 -8.14 24.34
CA GLY A 24 20.34 -9.21 24.99
C GLY A 24 20.54 -10.47 24.18
N GLN A 25 19.94 -10.56 22.99
CA GLN A 25 19.88 -11.81 22.22
C GLN A 25 19.32 -12.98 23.05
N THR A 26 18.41 -12.66 23.98
CA THR A 26 17.75 -13.62 24.87
C THR A 26 16.25 -13.62 24.63
N LEU A 27 15.65 -14.78 24.84
CA LEU A 27 14.20 -14.97 24.77
C LEU A 27 13.75 -15.63 26.07
N SER A 28 12.97 -14.89 26.88
CA SER A 28 12.39 -15.41 28.11
C SER A 28 11.00 -15.97 27.86
N LEU A 29 10.81 -17.25 28.12
CA LEU A 29 9.54 -17.95 27.94
C LEU A 29 9.02 -18.44 29.30
N GLN A 30 7.76 -18.13 29.59
CA GLN A 30 7.06 -18.70 30.73
C GLN A 30 6.43 -20.04 30.31
N ILE A 31 6.88 -21.13 30.94
CA ILE A 31 6.31 -22.46 30.73
C ILE A 31 5.38 -22.78 31.90
N ALA A 32 4.15 -23.13 31.59
CA ALA A 32 3.02 -23.37 32.50
C ALA A 32 2.52 -22.11 33.24
N GLU A 33 1.32 -22.20 33.77
CA GLU A 33 0.65 -21.14 34.53
C GLU A 33 0.51 -21.54 36.01
N GLY A 34 0.37 -20.54 36.90
CA GLY A 34 0.12 -20.73 38.30
C GLY A 34 1.36 -21.14 39.08
N VAL A 35 1.18 -21.96 40.13
CA VAL A 35 2.23 -22.36 41.10
C VAL A 35 3.39 -23.13 40.45
N ARG A 36 3.21 -23.66 39.23
CA ARG A 36 4.25 -24.41 38.50
C ARG A 36 4.89 -23.56 37.36
N ALA A 37 4.62 -22.28 37.31
CA ALA A 37 5.24 -21.42 36.35
C ALA A 37 6.76 -21.42 36.46
N ARG A 38 7.46 -21.66 35.35
CA ARG A 38 8.91 -21.59 35.26
C ARG A 38 9.28 -20.66 34.11
N MET A 39 10.22 -19.77 34.36
CA MET A 39 10.85 -18.97 33.32
C MET A 39 12.04 -19.75 32.75
N ILE A 40 12.08 -19.90 31.45
CA ILE A 40 13.24 -20.43 30.72
C ILE A 40 13.75 -19.30 29.83
N THR A 41 15.04 -18.98 30.00
CA THR A 41 15.73 -18.02 29.15
C THR A 41 16.54 -18.80 28.11
N LEU A 42 16.25 -18.57 26.84
CA LEU A 42 16.98 -19.13 25.70
C LEU A 42 17.96 -18.08 25.18
N GLN A 43 19.20 -18.48 24.97
CA GLN A 43 20.18 -17.66 24.28
C GLN A 43 19.97 -17.84 22.77
N LEU A 44 19.79 -16.72 22.06
CA LEU A 44 19.62 -16.72 20.61
C LEU A 44 20.96 -16.48 19.89
N PRO A 45 21.16 -17.05 18.72
CA PRO A 45 22.29 -16.68 17.88
C PRO A 45 22.09 -15.22 17.39
N PRO A 46 23.16 -14.55 16.93
CA PRO A 46 23.03 -13.24 16.30
C PRO A 46 22.00 -13.24 15.18
N ILE A 47 21.01 -12.36 15.28
CA ILE A 47 19.94 -12.26 14.29
C ILE A 47 19.82 -10.82 13.79
N THR A 48 19.50 -10.66 12.52
CA THR A 48 19.12 -9.38 11.93
C THR A 48 17.59 -9.28 11.97
N ILE A 49 17.09 -8.18 12.50
CA ILE A 49 15.65 -7.89 12.55
C ILE A 49 15.34 -6.77 11.57
N VAL A 50 14.34 -6.99 10.74
CA VAL A 50 13.81 -6.01 9.79
C VAL A 50 12.34 -5.83 10.08
N GLY A 51 11.93 -4.61 10.45
CA GLY A 51 10.53 -4.23 10.65
C GLY A 51 10.03 -3.41 9.46
N ALA A 52 8.82 -3.69 9.00
CA ALA A 52 8.12 -2.87 8.01
C ALA A 52 6.82 -2.34 8.60
N THR A 53 6.43 -1.12 8.24
CA THR A 53 5.17 -0.50 8.69
C THR A 53 4.65 0.48 7.67
N THR A 54 3.33 0.56 7.57
CA THR A 54 2.62 1.62 6.83
C THR A 54 2.24 2.80 7.72
N GLU A 55 2.35 2.65 9.05
CA GLU A 55 1.97 3.67 10.03
C GLU A 55 3.10 3.93 11.05
N PRO A 56 4.22 4.57 10.62
CA PRO A 56 5.38 4.80 11.49
C PRO A 56 5.04 5.64 12.72
N GLN A 57 4.05 6.51 12.64
CA GLN A 57 3.58 7.34 13.77
C GLN A 57 2.96 6.53 14.92
N LEU A 58 2.59 5.27 14.68
CA LEU A 58 2.05 4.37 15.72
C LEU A 58 3.15 3.58 16.44
N LEU A 59 4.40 3.65 15.96
CA LEU A 59 5.50 2.95 16.58
C LEU A 59 5.88 3.63 17.92
N PRO A 60 6.04 2.85 19.00
CA PRO A 60 6.57 3.40 20.26
C PRO A 60 8.01 3.93 20.06
N PRO A 61 8.35 5.10 20.62
CA PRO A 61 9.72 5.63 20.54
C PRO A 61 10.78 4.63 21.02
N ALA A 62 10.45 3.83 22.04
CA ALA A 62 11.31 2.77 22.53
C ALA A 62 11.63 1.68 21.50
N LEU A 63 10.72 1.40 20.57
CA LEU A 63 10.97 0.48 19.46
C LEU A 63 11.84 1.14 18.39
N VAL A 64 11.49 2.35 17.97
CA VAL A 64 12.21 3.10 16.94
C VAL A 64 13.68 3.27 17.30
N SER A 65 13.99 3.64 18.57
CA SER A 65 15.36 3.83 19.02
C SER A 65 16.25 2.59 18.96
N ARG A 66 15.68 1.39 18.82
CA ARG A 66 16.41 0.13 18.69
C ARG A 66 16.70 -0.26 17.23
N PHE A 67 16.13 0.45 16.27
CA PHE A 67 16.46 0.30 14.86
C PHE A 67 17.46 1.39 14.44
N PRO A 68 18.73 1.06 14.22
CA PRO A 68 19.76 2.05 13.87
C PRO A 68 19.63 2.55 12.42
N LEU A 69 18.88 1.83 11.60
CA LEU A 69 18.63 2.18 10.19
C LEU A 69 17.13 2.32 9.98
N GLU A 70 16.75 3.44 9.38
CA GLU A 70 15.39 3.73 8.96
C GLU A 70 15.41 4.13 7.48
N GLU A 71 14.61 3.43 6.70
CA GLU A 71 14.50 3.65 5.26
C GLU A 71 13.05 3.85 4.85
N THR A 72 12.81 4.85 4.03
CA THR A 72 11.47 5.10 3.46
C THR A 72 11.41 4.52 2.06
N VAL A 73 10.46 3.61 1.83
CA VAL A 73 10.22 3.05 0.52
C VAL A 73 9.38 4.00 -0.31
N GLU A 74 9.94 4.47 -1.42
CA GLU A 74 9.24 5.33 -2.36
C GLU A 74 8.34 4.53 -3.32
N LEU A 75 7.45 5.25 -3.99
CA LEU A 75 6.64 4.68 -5.05
C LEU A 75 7.47 4.44 -6.29
N TYR A 76 7.15 3.39 -7.01
CA TYR A 76 7.77 3.12 -8.30
C TYR A 76 7.34 4.15 -9.36
N SER A 77 8.28 4.49 -10.24
CA SER A 77 8.00 5.26 -11.46
C SER A 77 7.15 4.44 -12.45
N GLU A 78 6.61 5.12 -13.46
CA GLU A 78 5.85 4.46 -14.53
C GLU A 78 6.73 3.47 -15.30
N GLU A 79 7.99 3.83 -15.53
CA GLU A 79 8.98 3.02 -16.25
C GLU A 79 9.34 1.74 -15.46
N GLU A 80 9.61 1.87 -14.17
CA GLU A 80 9.90 0.72 -13.30
C GLU A 80 8.70 -0.22 -13.19
N LEU A 81 7.49 0.34 -13.08
CA LEU A 81 6.28 -0.46 -13.07
C LEU A 81 6.03 -1.17 -14.40
N ALA A 82 6.33 -0.53 -15.53
CA ALA A 82 6.21 -1.17 -16.84
C ALA A 82 7.16 -2.37 -16.95
N GLN A 83 8.40 -2.24 -16.45
CA GLN A 83 9.34 -3.38 -16.37
C GLN A 83 8.82 -4.49 -15.46
N ILE A 84 8.28 -4.14 -14.28
CA ILE A 84 7.68 -5.11 -13.36
C ILE A 84 6.50 -5.84 -14.02
N VAL A 85 5.65 -5.14 -14.76
CA VAL A 85 4.50 -5.71 -15.50
C VAL A 85 5.00 -6.68 -16.56
N THR A 86 5.99 -6.28 -17.37
CA THR A 86 6.58 -7.11 -18.41
C THR A 86 7.18 -8.39 -17.83
N LEU A 87 7.96 -8.27 -16.75
CA LEU A 87 8.55 -9.42 -16.07
C LEU A 87 7.49 -10.30 -15.39
N ALA A 88 6.42 -9.70 -14.85
CA ALA A 88 5.34 -10.46 -14.24
C ALA A 88 4.48 -11.21 -15.26
N ALA A 89 4.36 -10.71 -16.50
CA ALA A 89 3.63 -11.38 -17.57
C ALA A 89 4.24 -12.77 -17.89
N THR A 90 5.56 -12.90 -17.83
CA THR A 90 6.23 -14.19 -18.10
C THR A 90 5.85 -15.27 -17.08
N ARG A 91 5.47 -14.91 -15.86
CA ARG A 91 4.99 -15.87 -14.83
C ARG A 91 3.61 -16.46 -15.15
N PHE A 92 2.90 -15.86 -16.11
CA PHE A 92 1.63 -16.34 -16.63
C PHE A 92 1.76 -16.98 -18.02
N ASP A 93 3.01 -17.29 -18.45
CA ASP A 93 3.32 -17.78 -19.80
C ASP A 93 2.76 -16.85 -20.90
N LYS A 94 2.78 -15.54 -20.63
CA LYS A 94 2.33 -14.48 -21.54
C LYS A 94 3.43 -13.46 -21.77
N THR A 95 3.33 -12.77 -22.89
CA THR A 95 4.07 -11.54 -23.16
C THR A 95 3.12 -10.35 -23.19
N ILE A 96 3.63 -9.15 -23.07
CA ILE A 96 2.85 -7.92 -23.15
C ILE A 96 3.57 -6.89 -24.03
N SER A 97 2.81 -6.15 -24.84
CA SER A 97 3.36 -5.05 -25.62
C SER A 97 3.89 -3.93 -24.70
N GLU A 98 4.89 -3.20 -25.15
CA GLU A 98 5.48 -2.09 -24.38
C GLU A 98 4.42 -1.06 -23.98
N GLU A 99 3.54 -0.68 -24.92
CA GLU A 99 2.47 0.27 -24.64
C GLU A 99 1.41 -0.31 -23.69
N GLY A 100 1.07 -1.59 -23.82
CA GLY A 100 0.18 -2.27 -22.88
C GLY A 100 0.75 -2.28 -21.44
N ALA A 101 2.06 -2.52 -21.31
CA ALA A 101 2.74 -2.46 -20.01
C ALA A 101 2.72 -1.05 -19.43
N ARG A 102 2.94 -0.01 -20.25
CA ARG A 102 2.86 1.41 -19.82
C ARG A 102 1.45 1.80 -19.38
N ILE A 103 0.42 1.36 -20.09
CA ILE A 103 -0.98 1.64 -19.70
C ILE A 103 -1.29 1.05 -18.32
N ILE A 104 -0.91 -0.21 -18.10
CA ILE A 104 -1.10 -0.85 -16.78
C ILE A 104 -0.26 -0.14 -15.70
N ALA A 105 0.98 0.19 -16.00
CA ALA A 105 1.88 0.88 -15.09
C ALA A 105 1.31 2.23 -14.63
N ARG A 106 0.89 3.06 -15.56
CA ARG A 106 0.26 4.36 -15.29
C ARG A 106 -0.98 4.24 -14.41
N ALA A 107 -1.86 3.29 -14.73
CA ALA A 107 -3.07 3.03 -13.96
C ALA A 107 -2.79 2.43 -12.56
N SER A 108 -1.55 1.98 -12.30
CA SER A 108 -1.16 1.36 -11.04
C SER A 108 -0.72 2.36 -9.97
N ARG A 109 -0.63 3.63 -10.30
CA ARG A 109 -0.39 4.72 -9.35
C ARG A 109 0.84 4.49 -8.45
N GLY A 110 1.95 4.02 -9.01
CA GLY A 110 3.20 3.78 -8.28
C GLY A 110 3.23 2.48 -7.47
N THR A 111 2.20 1.61 -7.55
CA THR A 111 2.05 0.45 -6.66
C THR A 111 2.15 -0.88 -7.42
N PRO A 112 3.22 -1.69 -7.20
CA PRO A 112 3.39 -2.98 -7.88
C PRO A 112 2.27 -4.00 -7.63
N ARG A 113 1.66 -3.97 -6.45
CA ARG A 113 0.51 -4.84 -6.12
C ARG A 113 -0.68 -4.56 -7.04
N ILE A 114 -0.98 -3.28 -7.30
CA ILE A 114 -2.05 -2.87 -8.22
C ILE A 114 -1.68 -3.26 -9.65
N ALA A 115 -0.43 -3.02 -10.07
CA ALA A 115 0.06 -3.39 -11.40
C ALA A 115 -0.12 -4.89 -11.69
N LYS A 116 0.29 -5.73 -10.74
CA LYS A 116 0.12 -7.19 -10.86
C LYS A 116 -1.35 -7.62 -10.86
N ALA A 117 -2.21 -6.96 -10.08
CA ALA A 117 -3.64 -7.24 -10.08
C ALA A 117 -4.32 -6.86 -11.41
N LEU A 118 -3.93 -5.72 -12.01
CA LEU A 118 -4.42 -5.31 -13.34
C LEU A 118 -3.90 -6.26 -14.42
N LEU A 119 -2.63 -6.66 -14.37
CA LEU A 119 -2.06 -7.63 -15.30
C LEU A 119 -2.79 -8.98 -15.22
N ALA A 120 -3.10 -9.47 -14.01
CA ALA A 120 -3.86 -10.71 -13.85
C ALA A 120 -5.25 -10.60 -14.50
N ARG A 121 -5.93 -9.47 -14.36
CA ARG A 121 -7.20 -9.21 -15.06
C ARG A 121 -7.02 -9.14 -16.57
N ALA A 122 -5.96 -8.49 -17.06
CA ALA A 122 -5.65 -8.42 -18.48
C ALA A 122 -5.45 -9.83 -19.07
N ARG A 123 -4.76 -10.71 -18.34
CA ARG A 123 -4.61 -12.12 -18.69
C ARG A 123 -5.97 -12.82 -18.84
N ASP A 124 -6.90 -12.55 -17.94
CA ASP A 124 -8.22 -13.22 -17.94
C ASP A 124 -9.14 -12.69 -19.06
N VAL A 125 -8.96 -11.43 -19.47
CA VAL A 125 -9.67 -10.81 -20.60
C VAL A 125 -9.10 -11.27 -21.94
N ALA A 126 -7.77 -11.33 -22.06
CA ALA A 126 -7.09 -11.67 -23.29
C ALA A 126 -7.06 -13.18 -23.54
N ARG A 127 -7.54 -13.62 -24.70
CA ARG A 127 -7.50 -15.02 -25.14
C ARG A 127 -6.12 -15.42 -25.71
N ALA A 128 -5.33 -14.43 -26.16
CA ALA A 128 -4.03 -14.66 -26.79
C ALA A 128 -2.90 -14.79 -25.75
N CYS A 129 -1.78 -15.41 -26.16
CA CYS A 129 -0.56 -15.45 -25.34
C CYS A 129 0.15 -14.10 -25.26
N HIS A 130 -0.12 -13.19 -26.20
CA HIS A 130 0.44 -11.85 -26.24
C HIS A 130 -0.65 -10.82 -25.90
N LEU A 131 -0.42 -10.08 -24.81
CA LEU A 131 -1.29 -9.00 -24.34
C LEU A 131 -0.99 -7.72 -25.13
N THR A 132 -1.98 -7.19 -25.79
CA THR A 132 -1.85 -5.97 -26.60
C THR A 132 -2.22 -4.71 -25.80
N GLU A 133 -1.97 -3.55 -26.40
CA GLU A 133 -2.49 -2.27 -25.90
C GLU A 133 -4.02 -2.30 -25.73
N ALA A 134 -4.73 -2.89 -26.69
CA ALA A 134 -6.19 -3.00 -26.65
C ALA A 134 -6.67 -3.83 -25.44
N ASP A 135 -5.97 -4.92 -25.12
CA ASP A 135 -6.30 -5.74 -23.94
C ASP A 135 -6.09 -4.97 -22.64
N ALA A 136 -5.00 -4.17 -22.55
CA ALA A 136 -4.76 -3.32 -21.40
C ALA A 136 -5.88 -2.26 -21.22
N ARG A 137 -6.29 -1.59 -22.31
CA ARG A 137 -7.40 -0.61 -22.29
C ARG A 137 -8.72 -1.25 -21.91
N ALA A 138 -9.06 -2.39 -22.52
CA ALA A 138 -10.27 -3.15 -22.19
C ALA A 138 -10.28 -3.59 -20.71
N THR A 139 -9.12 -3.90 -20.16
CA THR A 139 -8.97 -4.25 -18.73
C THR A 139 -9.31 -3.07 -17.83
N LEU A 140 -8.82 -1.87 -18.14
CA LEU A 140 -9.15 -0.66 -17.37
C LEU A 140 -10.64 -0.32 -17.48
N GLU A 141 -11.22 -0.44 -18.66
CA GLU A 141 -12.64 -0.22 -18.89
C GLU A 141 -13.50 -1.19 -18.10
N ALA A 142 -13.20 -2.50 -18.16
CA ALA A 142 -13.88 -3.53 -17.37
C ALA A 142 -13.75 -3.31 -15.87
N ALA A 143 -12.64 -2.70 -15.41
CA ALA A 143 -12.43 -2.30 -14.03
C ALA A 143 -13.04 -0.93 -13.68
N SER A 144 -13.68 -0.24 -14.65
CA SER A 144 -14.20 1.13 -14.52
C SER A 144 -13.13 2.15 -14.09
N LEU A 145 -11.88 1.93 -14.49
CA LEU A 145 -10.75 2.81 -14.22
C LEU A 145 -10.49 3.74 -15.42
N ASP A 146 -10.08 4.96 -15.14
CA ASP A 146 -9.54 5.85 -16.16
C ASP A 146 -8.06 5.55 -16.47
N ALA A 147 -7.46 6.28 -17.41
CA ALA A 147 -6.05 6.12 -17.78
C ALA A 147 -5.06 6.35 -16.61
N ARG A 148 -5.47 7.01 -15.54
CA ARG A 148 -4.70 7.25 -14.32
C ARG A 148 -5.01 6.25 -13.21
N GLY A 149 -5.87 5.26 -13.47
CA GLY A 149 -6.30 4.26 -12.50
C GLY A 149 -7.31 4.79 -11.47
N LEU A 150 -8.01 5.88 -11.78
CA LEU A 150 -9.04 6.43 -10.90
C LEU A 150 -10.38 5.74 -11.15
N GLY A 151 -10.92 5.12 -10.12
CA GLY A 151 -12.24 4.50 -10.17
C GLY A 151 -13.39 5.49 -9.97
N PRO A 152 -14.65 5.01 -10.04
CA PRO A 152 -15.84 5.86 -9.94
C PRO A 152 -15.88 6.74 -8.69
N ASN A 153 -15.48 6.20 -7.53
CA ASN A 153 -15.51 6.96 -6.28
C ASN A 153 -14.47 8.09 -6.25
N HIS A 154 -13.31 7.90 -6.89
CA HIS A 154 -12.33 8.98 -7.02
C HIS A 154 -12.89 10.12 -7.87
N ARG A 155 -13.49 9.79 -9.03
CA ARG A 155 -14.10 10.79 -9.93
C ARG A 155 -15.24 11.54 -9.26
N ARG A 156 -16.16 10.82 -8.59
CA ARG A 156 -17.23 11.45 -7.81
C ARG A 156 -16.70 12.35 -6.68
N ALA A 157 -15.61 11.94 -6.00
CA ALA A 157 -14.98 12.79 -4.99
C ALA A 157 -14.50 14.12 -5.58
N LEU A 158 -13.81 14.05 -6.75
CA LEU A 158 -13.35 15.24 -7.45
C LEU A 158 -14.51 16.13 -7.92
N ASP A 159 -15.58 15.53 -8.41
CA ASP A 159 -16.80 16.29 -8.81
C ASP A 159 -17.43 17.03 -7.63
N TYR A 160 -17.51 16.40 -6.46
CA TYR A 160 -18.01 17.05 -5.26
C TYR A 160 -17.11 18.20 -4.77
N LEU A 161 -15.82 18.16 -5.08
CA LEU A 161 -14.84 19.18 -4.68
C LEU A 161 -14.72 20.34 -5.68
N ARG A 162 -15.41 20.28 -6.82
CA ARG A 162 -15.39 21.39 -7.80
C ARG A 162 -15.95 22.66 -7.18
N GLY A 163 -15.09 23.69 -7.07
CA GLY A 163 -15.46 25.03 -6.59
C GLY A 163 -15.77 25.13 -5.10
N ARG A 164 -15.50 24.11 -4.30
CA ARG A 164 -15.75 24.13 -2.84
C ARG A 164 -14.78 23.26 -2.06
N ALA A 165 -14.57 23.62 -0.79
CA ALA A 165 -13.84 22.82 0.18
C ALA A 165 -14.79 21.88 0.94
N LEU A 166 -14.41 20.63 1.13
CA LEU A 166 -15.16 19.66 1.93
C LEU A 166 -14.24 18.90 2.87
N GLY A 167 -14.62 18.74 4.13
CA GLY A 167 -13.91 17.85 5.06
C GLY A 167 -14.04 16.39 4.67
N SER A 168 -13.02 15.58 4.95
CA SER A 168 -12.94 14.14 4.59
C SER A 168 -14.17 13.35 5.06
N ALA A 169 -14.69 13.63 6.27
CA ALA A 169 -15.87 12.95 6.79
C ALA A 169 -17.15 13.27 5.99
N ARG A 170 -17.33 14.52 5.57
CA ARG A 170 -18.48 14.93 4.76
C ARG A 170 -18.40 14.36 3.35
N LEU A 171 -17.19 14.36 2.77
CA LEU A 171 -16.95 13.77 1.45
C LEU A 171 -17.19 12.26 1.46
N ALA A 172 -16.73 11.57 2.51
CA ALA A 172 -17.01 10.15 2.71
C ALA A 172 -18.53 9.86 2.72
N GLY A 173 -19.31 10.63 3.48
CA GLY A 173 -20.77 10.49 3.53
C GLY A 173 -21.45 10.68 2.17
N LEU A 174 -21.01 11.68 1.38
CA LEU A 174 -21.53 11.92 0.02
C LEU A 174 -21.22 10.77 -0.94
N LEU A 175 -20.13 10.02 -0.69
CA LEU A 175 -19.74 8.84 -1.46
C LEU A 175 -20.39 7.54 -0.96
N GLY A 176 -21.12 7.59 0.16
CA GLY A 176 -21.66 6.39 0.82
C GLY A 176 -20.62 5.54 1.52
N LEU A 177 -19.50 6.15 1.95
CA LEU A 177 -18.38 5.49 2.61
C LEU A 177 -18.31 5.90 4.09
N THR A 178 -17.69 5.05 4.91
CA THR A 178 -17.28 5.47 6.25
C THR A 178 -16.08 6.43 6.16
N PRO A 179 -15.92 7.37 7.12
CA PRO A 179 -14.75 8.25 7.14
C PRO A 179 -13.41 7.50 7.17
N LYS A 180 -13.36 6.36 7.84
CA LYS A 180 -12.18 5.48 7.86
C LYS A 180 -11.89 4.92 6.47
N ALA A 181 -12.89 4.36 5.80
CA ALA A 181 -12.73 3.81 4.45
C ALA A 181 -12.25 4.88 3.45
N PHE A 182 -12.81 6.08 3.50
CA PHE A 182 -12.38 7.18 2.64
C PHE A 182 -10.90 7.54 2.87
N ARG A 183 -10.50 7.73 4.13
CA ARG A 183 -9.12 8.08 4.50
C ARG A 183 -8.11 6.98 4.15
N THR A 184 -8.52 5.73 4.16
CA THR A 184 -7.62 4.60 3.86
C THR A 184 -7.54 4.29 2.37
N LEU A 185 -8.65 4.42 1.63
CA LEU A 185 -8.75 3.89 0.27
C LEU A 185 -8.69 4.95 -0.84
N LEU A 186 -9.16 6.18 -0.57
CA LEU A 186 -9.27 7.20 -1.61
C LEU A 186 -8.41 8.44 -1.35
N GLU A 187 -8.45 8.97 -0.15
CA GLU A 187 -7.77 10.21 0.21
C GLU A 187 -6.26 10.16 -0.05
N PRO A 188 -5.53 9.08 0.30
CA PRO A 188 -4.11 8.98 0.02
C PRO A 188 -3.77 9.06 -1.47
N ASP A 189 -4.57 8.41 -2.31
CA ASP A 189 -4.38 8.43 -3.77
C ASP A 189 -4.63 9.84 -4.33
N LEU A 190 -5.72 10.48 -3.90
CA LEU A 190 -6.07 11.83 -4.34
C LEU A 190 -5.02 12.88 -3.93
N LEU A 191 -4.49 12.79 -2.71
CA LEU A 191 -3.42 13.67 -2.20
C LEU A 191 -2.12 13.44 -2.96
N ARG A 192 -1.70 12.19 -3.07
CA ARG A 192 -0.46 11.77 -3.70
C ARG A 192 -0.40 12.18 -5.18
N MET A 193 -1.50 12.02 -5.89
CA MET A 193 -1.63 12.44 -7.29
C MET A 193 -1.84 13.96 -7.44
N ARG A 194 -1.83 14.71 -6.34
CA ARG A 194 -2.08 16.16 -6.30
C ARG A 194 -3.42 16.56 -6.93
N LEU A 195 -4.39 15.65 -6.93
CA LEU A 195 -5.75 15.91 -7.41
C LEU A 195 -6.58 16.68 -6.40
N VAL A 196 -6.19 16.62 -5.14
CA VAL A 196 -6.75 17.44 -4.06
C VAL A 196 -5.64 18.08 -3.24
N VAL A 197 -5.97 19.19 -2.61
CA VAL A 197 -5.08 19.94 -1.71
C VAL A 197 -5.78 20.11 -0.37
N PRO A 198 -5.15 19.78 0.76
CA PRO A 198 -5.71 20.03 2.08
C PRO A 198 -5.65 21.53 2.40
N THR A 199 -6.73 22.06 2.95
CA THR A 199 -6.85 23.45 3.43
C THR A 199 -7.43 23.47 4.84
N ALA A 200 -7.40 24.61 5.50
CA ALA A 200 -8.04 24.78 6.82
C ALA A 200 -9.55 24.46 6.81
N GLN A 201 -10.20 24.59 5.65
CA GLN A 201 -11.63 24.33 5.48
C GLN A 201 -11.93 22.89 4.97
N GLY A 202 -10.91 22.09 4.71
CA GLY A 202 -11.01 20.73 4.18
C GLY A 202 -10.25 20.54 2.87
N LEU A 203 -10.59 19.49 2.13
CA LEU A 203 -10.01 19.18 0.84
C LEU A 203 -10.62 20.07 -0.25
N VAL A 204 -9.81 20.56 -1.17
CA VAL A 204 -10.22 21.26 -2.40
C VAL A 204 -9.65 20.55 -3.60
N ALA A 205 -10.31 20.64 -4.76
CA ALA A 205 -9.78 20.12 -6.01
C ALA A 205 -8.48 20.85 -6.38
N GLY A 206 -7.46 20.10 -6.76
CA GLY A 206 -6.19 20.63 -7.26
C GLY A 206 -6.36 21.31 -8.62
N LYS A 207 -5.41 22.18 -8.99
CA LYS A 207 -5.45 22.92 -10.27
C LYS A 207 -5.46 22.03 -11.52
N CYS A 208 -5.03 20.79 -11.40
CA CYS A 208 -5.01 19.82 -12.52
C CYS A 208 -6.37 19.17 -12.83
N CYS A 209 -7.43 19.52 -12.09
CA CYS A 209 -8.76 18.93 -12.28
C CYS A 209 -9.74 19.88 -13.01
N ASN A 210 -9.28 21.05 -13.46
CA ASN A 210 -10.11 22.09 -14.10
C ASN A 210 -10.06 22.05 -15.64
N THR A 211 -9.58 20.96 -16.25
CA THR A 211 -9.65 20.74 -17.70
C THR A 211 -10.54 19.54 -18.02
#